data_f700ca0a939a782478fa7af206d92182
#
_entry.id   f700ca0a939a782478fa7af206d92182
#
_cell.length_a   1.000
_cell.length_b   1.000
_cell.length_c   1.000
_cell.angle_alpha   90.00
_cell.angle_beta   90.00
_cell.angle_gamma   90.00
#
_symmetry.space_group_name_H-M   'P 1'
#
loop_
_entity.id
_entity.type
_entity.pdbx_description
1 polymer ?
#
loop_
_entity_poly.entity_id
_entity_poly.type
_entity_poly.pdbx_seq_one_letter_code
_entity_poly.pdbx_strand_id
1 'polypeptide(L)'
;LIANSAIRHDWKWVIYSSENRTASVKMQLMQFAMDKKVADMTYAERKQAYKWVQGHFTIINNNQIYSYSDIILFMEKVMRQQPVDAIFVDPYNSLKLDMKGSGIGVHDYHYEAASEFLTFSKANDVAVWLNMHAVTEAQRRKGPDGLPVAPYAEDTEGGGKFVNRADCFMTIHRKVQAMDHDIRKLSELHVRKVREVETGGSPTPLEDPYCLQMNLSHTGFTNRLGQRAMFKPITFKESTQMPINMSFLS
;
A
#
# COMPACT_ATOMS: atom_id res chain seq x y z
N LEU A 1 0.05 -5.44 3.33
CA LEU A 1 -1.17 -4.89 3.93
C LEU A 1 -2.36 -4.99 2.99
N ILE A 2 -2.36 -4.29 1.87
CA ILE A 2 -3.50 -4.16 0.92
C ILE A 2 -4.06 -5.53 0.51
N ALA A 3 -3.21 -6.44 0.03
CA ALA A 3 -3.65 -7.79 -0.34
C ALA A 3 -4.20 -8.59 0.85
N ASN A 4 -3.60 -8.42 2.05
CA ASN A 4 -4.03 -9.11 3.25
C ASN A 4 -5.43 -8.69 3.71
N SER A 5 -5.73 -7.39 3.69
CA SER A 5 -7.06 -6.90 4.06
C SER A 5 -8.13 -7.33 3.06
N ALA A 6 -7.81 -7.33 1.76
CA ALA A 6 -8.71 -7.84 0.74
C ALA A 6 -8.97 -9.36 0.89
N ILE A 7 -7.93 -10.16 1.22
CA ILE A 7 -8.07 -11.61 1.41
C ILE A 7 -8.87 -11.94 2.68
N ARG A 8 -8.61 -11.24 3.78
CA ARG A 8 -9.18 -11.58 5.09
C ARG A 8 -10.54 -10.94 5.35
N HIS A 9 -10.69 -9.68 4.94
CA HIS A 9 -11.83 -8.85 5.29
C HIS A 9 -12.69 -8.47 4.09
N ASP A 10 -12.37 -8.98 2.89
CA ASP A 10 -13.05 -8.65 1.63
C ASP A 10 -12.99 -7.15 1.27
N TRP A 11 -12.01 -6.42 1.79
CA TRP A 11 -11.88 -4.98 1.58
C TRP A 11 -11.74 -4.61 0.12
N LYS A 12 -12.44 -3.55 -0.26
CA LYS A 12 -12.40 -2.94 -1.59
C LYS A 12 -11.51 -1.70 -1.54
N TRP A 13 -10.51 -1.69 -2.40
CA TRP A 13 -9.48 -0.65 -2.43
C TRP A 13 -9.58 0.22 -3.66
N VAL A 14 -9.38 1.53 -3.48
CA VAL A 14 -9.01 2.43 -4.57
C VAL A 14 -7.51 2.71 -4.46
N ILE A 15 -6.76 2.50 -5.55
CA ILE A 15 -5.32 2.67 -5.59
C ILE A 15 -4.96 3.72 -6.64
N TYR A 16 -4.20 4.73 -6.25
CA TYR A 16 -3.45 5.60 -7.15
C TYR A 16 -1.96 5.39 -6.91
N SER A 17 -1.22 5.01 -7.94
CA SER A 17 0.24 4.94 -7.90
C SER A 17 0.78 5.68 -9.12
N SER A 18 1.56 6.73 -8.89
CA SER A 18 2.20 7.49 -9.95
C SER A 18 3.48 6.83 -10.47
N GLU A 19 4.14 6.06 -9.62
CA GLU A 19 5.44 5.43 -9.94
C GLU A 19 5.30 4.08 -10.62
N ASN A 20 4.19 3.38 -10.37
CA ASN A 20 3.99 2.03 -10.85
C ASN A 20 2.95 1.97 -11.97
N ARG A 21 3.28 1.27 -13.06
CA ARG A 21 2.30 1.01 -14.11
C ARG A 21 1.12 0.20 -13.56
N THR A 22 -0.10 0.57 -13.92
CA THR A 22 -1.32 -0.12 -13.51
C THR A 22 -1.26 -1.65 -13.73
N ALA A 23 -0.66 -2.09 -14.84
CA ALA A 23 -0.48 -3.51 -15.12
C ALA A 23 0.46 -4.20 -14.12
N SER A 24 1.53 -3.51 -13.70
CA SER A 24 2.48 -4.03 -12.71
C SER A 24 1.83 -4.19 -11.34
N VAL A 25 1.03 -3.20 -10.92
CA VAL A 25 0.28 -3.26 -9.66
C VAL A 25 -0.71 -4.46 -9.68
N LYS A 26 -1.47 -4.62 -10.76
CA LYS A 26 -2.38 -5.77 -10.91
C LYS A 26 -1.65 -7.11 -10.84
N MET A 27 -0.52 -7.21 -11.54
CA MET A 27 0.30 -8.43 -11.55
C MET A 27 0.81 -8.78 -10.15
N GLN A 28 1.31 -7.80 -9.40
CA GLN A 28 1.77 -8.01 -8.01
C GLN A 28 0.63 -8.46 -7.10
N LEU A 29 -0.53 -7.84 -7.19
CA LEU A 29 -1.72 -8.23 -6.41
C LEU A 29 -2.14 -9.68 -6.73
N MET A 30 -2.14 -10.07 -8.00
CA MET A 30 -2.40 -11.47 -8.40
C MET A 30 -1.38 -12.43 -7.78
N GLN A 31 -0.09 -12.10 -7.81
CA GLN A 31 0.98 -12.92 -7.26
C GLN A 31 0.86 -13.06 -5.73
N PHE A 32 0.57 -11.99 -5.02
CA PHE A 32 0.35 -12.03 -3.58
C PHE A 32 -0.89 -12.84 -3.19
N ALA A 33 -1.97 -12.71 -3.94
CA ALA A 33 -3.21 -13.46 -3.67
C ALA A 33 -3.04 -14.97 -3.86
N MET A 34 -2.28 -15.36 -4.89
CA MET A 34 -2.09 -16.77 -5.27
C MET A 34 -0.84 -17.40 -4.64
N ASP A 35 0.06 -16.61 -4.03
CA ASP A 35 1.41 -17.04 -3.62
C ASP A 35 2.18 -17.75 -4.75
N LYS A 36 2.02 -17.24 -5.96
CA LYS A 36 2.56 -17.85 -7.18
C LYS A 36 2.93 -16.77 -8.18
N LYS A 37 4.06 -16.90 -8.86
CA LYS A 37 4.40 -15.97 -9.96
C LYS A 37 3.39 -16.11 -11.09
N VAL A 38 3.01 -15.01 -11.74
CA VAL A 38 2.06 -15.04 -12.87
C VAL A 38 2.57 -15.94 -14.00
N ALA A 39 3.90 -16.00 -14.21
CA ALA A 39 4.50 -16.87 -15.21
C ALA A 39 4.22 -18.38 -14.95
N ASP A 40 4.13 -18.75 -13.67
CA ASP A 40 3.93 -20.13 -13.24
C ASP A 40 2.45 -20.52 -13.07
N MET A 41 1.54 -19.53 -13.22
CA MET A 41 0.10 -19.77 -13.14
C MET A 41 -0.43 -20.39 -14.43
N THR A 42 -1.33 -21.35 -14.30
CA THR A 42 -2.15 -21.83 -15.42
C THR A 42 -3.06 -20.73 -15.95
N TYR A 43 -3.62 -20.92 -17.13
CA TYR A 43 -4.58 -19.96 -17.70
C TYR A 43 -5.80 -19.76 -16.79
N ALA A 44 -6.33 -20.84 -16.20
CA ALA A 44 -7.47 -20.79 -15.29
C ALA A 44 -7.14 -20.00 -14.02
N GLU A 45 -5.98 -20.25 -13.40
CA GLU A 45 -5.49 -19.52 -12.22
C GLU A 45 -5.32 -18.02 -12.52
N ARG A 46 -4.71 -17.67 -13.66
CA ARG A 46 -4.55 -16.26 -14.07
C ARG A 46 -5.90 -15.57 -14.24
N LYS A 47 -6.86 -16.22 -14.90
CA LYS A 47 -8.21 -15.68 -15.10
C LYS A 47 -8.92 -15.44 -13.78
N GLN A 48 -8.84 -16.38 -12.85
CA GLN A 48 -9.45 -16.27 -11.52
C GLN A 48 -8.77 -15.20 -10.67
N ALA A 49 -7.43 -15.18 -10.63
CA ALA A 49 -6.67 -14.16 -9.92
C ALA A 49 -6.98 -12.75 -10.45
N TYR A 50 -7.06 -12.59 -11.77
CA TYR A 50 -7.41 -11.33 -12.39
C TYR A 50 -8.84 -10.88 -12.03
N LYS A 51 -9.81 -11.81 -12.07
CA LYS A 51 -11.20 -11.53 -11.65
C LYS A 51 -11.26 -11.10 -10.18
N TRP A 52 -10.48 -11.75 -9.31
CA TRP A 52 -10.39 -11.35 -7.91
C TRP A 52 -9.82 -9.94 -7.75
N VAL A 53 -8.73 -9.62 -8.48
CA VAL A 53 -8.17 -8.25 -8.48
C VAL A 53 -9.21 -7.23 -8.94
N GLN A 54 -9.94 -7.52 -10.03
CA GLN A 54 -11.00 -6.62 -10.50
C GLN A 54 -12.14 -6.41 -9.49
N GLY A 55 -12.44 -7.43 -8.68
CA GLY A 55 -13.49 -7.37 -7.66
C GLY A 55 -13.09 -6.64 -6.37
N HIS A 56 -11.78 -6.42 -6.14
CA HIS A 56 -11.28 -5.83 -4.90
C HIS A 56 -10.53 -4.51 -5.10
N PHE A 57 -10.05 -4.22 -6.31
CA PHE A 57 -9.15 -3.09 -6.55
C PHE A 57 -9.58 -2.27 -7.75
N THR A 58 -9.94 -1.03 -7.49
CA THR A 58 -10.08 0.00 -8.52
C THR A 58 -8.77 0.77 -8.59
N ILE A 59 -8.07 0.69 -9.74
CA ILE A 59 -6.78 1.36 -9.91
C ILE A 59 -6.99 2.58 -10.81
N ILE A 60 -6.72 3.76 -10.27
CA ILE A 60 -6.81 5.03 -11.01
C ILE A 60 -5.71 5.05 -12.07
N ASN A 61 -6.09 5.43 -13.29
CA ASN A 61 -5.13 5.57 -14.38
C ASN A 61 -4.16 6.72 -14.08
N ASN A 62 -2.87 6.46 -14.20
CA ASN A 62 -1.79 7.39 -13.90
C ASN A 62 -1.15 8.03 -15.16
N ASN A 63 -1.91 8.18 -16.24
CA ASN A 63 -1.43 8.84 -17.45
C ASN A 63 -1.18 10.35 -17.25
N GLN A 64 -1.62 10.92 -16.16
CA GLN A 64 -1.36 12.29 -15.74
C GLN A 64 -1.13 12.38 -14.24
N ILE A 65 -0.52 13.48 -13.80
CA ILE A 65 -0.29 13.76 -12.37
C ILE A 65 -1.49 14.53 -11.83
N TYR A 66 -2.07 14.02 -10.76
CA TYR A 66 -3.23 14.58 -10.09
C TYR A 66 -2.85 15.39 -8.86
N SER A 67 -3.68 16.35 -8.46
CA SER A 67 -3.62 17.00 -7.15
C SER A 67 -4.32 16.11 -6.09
N TYR A 68 -4.16 16.44 -4.81
CA TYR A 68 -4.88 15.72 -3.76
C TYR A 68 -6.41 15.88 -3.90
N SER A 69 -6.88 17.04 -4.31
CA SER A 69 -8.30 17.31 -4.54
C SER A 69 -8.86 16.49 -5.73
N ASP A 70 -8.08 16.33 -6.80
CA ASP A 70 -8.47 15.43 -7.89
C ASP A 70 -8.64 13.98 -7.41
N ILE A 71 -7.71 13.52 -6.57
CA ILE A 71 -7.79 12.17 -5.99
C ILE A 71 -9.06 12.02 -5.15
N ILE A 72 -9.37 12.97 -4.28
CA ILE A 72 -10.61 12.94 -3.47
C ILE A 72 -11.86 12.90 -4.38
N LEU A 73 -11.91 13.71 -5.42
CA LEU A 73 -13.02 13.70 -6.38
C LEU A 73 -13.17 12.36 -7.12
N PHE A 74 -12.05 11.72 -7.48
CA PHE A 74 -12.10 10.37 -8.06
C PHE A 74 -12.66 9.34 -7.07
N MET A 75 -12.24 9.41 -5.82
CA MET A 75 -12.73 8.54 -4.76
C MET A 75 -14.24 8.66 -4.59
N GLU A 76 -14.75 9.88 -4.50
CA GLU A 76 -16.19 10.12 -4.42
C GLU A 76 -16.95 9.52 -5.61
N LYS A 77 -16.41 9.66 -6.83
CA LYS A 77 -17.03 9.06 -8.02
C LYS A 77 -17.08 7.54 -7.94
N VAL A 78 -16.00 6.91 -7.48
CA VAL A 78 -15.95 5.44 -7.33
C VAL A 78 -16.92 4.98 -6.25
N MET A 79 -16.97 5.67 -5.11
CA MET A 79 -17.85 5.33 -3.98
C MET A 79 -19.34 5.45 -4.33
N ARG A 80 -19.71 6.31 -5.26
CA ARG A 80 -21.09 6.38 -5.79
C ARG A 80 -21.47 5.16 -6.64
N GLN A 81 -20.50 4.41 -7.13
CA GLN A 81 -20.72 3.27 -8.04
C GLN A 81 -20.55 1.91 -7.34
N GLN A 82 -19.70 1.85 -6.31
CA GLN A 82 -19.38 0.62 -5.60
C GLN A 82 -18.90 0.90 -4.17
N PRO A 83 -19.00 -0.08 -3.25
CA PRO A 83 -18.41 0.02 -1.92
C PRO A 83 -16.89 0.20 -2.00
N VAL A 84 -16.34 1.01 -1.10
CA VAL A 84 -14.89 1.23 -0.91
C VAL A 84 -14.62 1.23 0.58
N ASP A 85 -13.66 0.41 1.02
CA ASP A 85 -13.24 0.33 2.42
C ASP A 85 -11.96 1.12 2.67
N ALA A 86 -11.12 1.23 1.65
CA ALA A 86 -9.82 1.88 1.79
C ALA A 86 -9.28 2.47 0.49
N ILE A 87 -8.39 3.43 0.67
CA ILE A 87 -7.74 4.19 -0.39
C ILE A 87 -6.23 4.18 -0.15
N PHE A 88 -5.46 4.01 -1.21
CA PHE A 88 -4.01 4.06 -1.17
C PHE A 88 -3.45 5.02 -2.22
N VAL A 89 -2.65 5.98 -1.78
CA VAL A 89 -1.94 6.94 -2.62
C VAL A 89 -0.44 6.68 -2.53
N ASP A 90 0.23 6.45 -3.67
CA ASP A 90 1.62 5.99 -3.74
C ASP A 90 2.43 6.67 -4.85
N PRO A 91 3.32 7.61 -4.49
CA PRO A 91 3.39 8.32 -3.22
C PRO A 91 2.63 9.66 -3.26
N TYR A 92 2.33 10.22 -2.08
CA TYR A 92 1.78 11.57 -1.94
C TYR A 92 2.71 12.65 -2.53
N ASN A 93 4.03 12.49 -2.35
CA ASN A 93 5.06 13.42 -2.83
C ASN A 93 5.04 13.65 -4.35
N SER A 94 4.43 12.75 -5.11
CA SER A 94 4.31 12.87 -6.56
C SER A 94 3.05 13.59 -7.02
N LEU A 95 2.17 13.96 -6.10
CA LEU A 95 0.96 14.68 -6.45
C LEU A 95 1.30 16.09 -6.90
N LYS A 96 0.47 16.63 -7.80
CA LYS A 96 0.60 18.00 -8.26
C LYS A 96 0.27 18.96 -7.12
N LEU A 97 1.17 19.93 -6.87
CA LEU A 97 0.90 21.05 -5.99
C LEU A 97 0.06 22.09 -6.75
N ASP A 98 -1.25 22.08 -6.50
CA ASP A 98 -2.16 23.02 -7.15
C ASP A 98 -2.38 24.25 -6.26
N MET A 99 -1.38 25.14 -6.23
CA MET A 99 -1.39 26.37 -5.43
C MET A 99 -1.66 27.64 -6.27
N LYS A 100 -1.97 27.48 -7.57
CA LYS A 100 -2.15 28.63 -8.48
C LYS A 100 -3.32 29.51 -8.03
N GLY A 101 -3.02 30.76 -7.73
CA GLY A 101 -4.03 31.76 -7.35
C GLY A 101 -4.53 31.67 -5.90
N SER A 102 -4.06 30.72 -5.09
CA SER A 102 -4.49 30.55 -3.70
C SER A 102 -3.78 31.51 -2.73
N GLY A 103 -2.57 31.99 -3.07
CA GLY A 103 -1.74 32.79 -2.17
C GLY A 103 -1.19 32.01 -0.97
N ILE A 104 -1.42 30.69 -0.88
CA ILE A 104 -0.95 29.85 0.23
C ILE A 104 0.48 29.38 -0.02
N GLY A 105 1.22 29.16 1.07
CA GLY A 105 2.56 28.56 1.02
C GLY A 105 2.49 27.04 0.93
N VAL A 106 3.63 26.40 0.55
CA VAL A 106 3.73 24.94 0.46
C VAL A 106 3.35 24.24 1.77
N HIS A 107 3.75 24.81 2.90
CA HIS A 107 3.41 24.27 4.22
C HIS A 107 1.91 24.28 4.50
N ASP A 108 1.21 25.33 4.09
CA ASP A 108 -0.24 25.44 4.27
C ASP A 108 -0.97 24.48 3.33
N TYR A 109 -0.46 24.31 2.10
CA TYR A 109 -0.97 23.33 1.17
C TYR A 109 -0.91 21.89 1.73
N HIS A 110 0.21 21.51 2.33
CA HIS A 110 0.33 20.18 2.97
C HIS A 110 -0.59 20.06 4.19
N TYR A 111 -0.80 21.15 4.92
CA TYR A 111 -1.74 21.17 6.04
C TYR A 111 -3.18 20.96 5.55
N GLU A 112 -3.59 21.67 4.51
CA GLU A 112 -4.91 21.52 3.88
C GLU A 112 -5.09 20.10 3.36
N ALA A 113 -4.15 19.58 2.58
CA ALA A 113 -4.21 18.23 2.04
C ALA A 113 -4.39 17.16 3.14
N ALA A 114 -3.59 17.25 4.22
CA ALA A 114 -3.71 16.32 5.35
C ALA A 114 -5.06 16.43 6.06
N SER A 115 -5.61 17.65 6.15
CA SER A 115 -6.92 17.91 6.77
C SER A 115 -8.06 17.40 5.91
N GLU A 116 -7.99 17.61 4.59
CA GLU A 116 -8.99 17.14 3.64
C GLU A 116 -9.05 15.61 3.59
N PHE A 117 -7.90 14.93 3.53
CA PHE A 117 -7.87 13.47 3.61
C PHE A 117 -8.45 12.93 4.92
N LEU A 118 -8.15 13.56 6.06
CA LEU A 118 -8.72 13.17 7.35
C LEU A 118 -10.23 13.39 7.39
N THR A 119 -10.70 14.55 6.91
CA THR A 119 -12.12 14.88 6.84
C THR A 119 -12.85 13.90 5.93
N PHE A 120 -12.29 13.63 4.76
CA PHE A 120 -12.82 12.66 3.81
C PHE A 120 -12.93 11.26 4.43
N SER A 121 -11.86 10.80 5.10
CA SER A 121 -11.83 9.50 5.79
C SER A 121 -12.98 9.38 6.80
N LYS A 122 -13.16 10.38 7.66
CA LYS A 122 -14.19 10.38 8.69
C LYS A 122 -15.60 10.51 8.14
N ALA A 123 -15.80 11.36 7.14
CA ALA A 123 -17.12 11.59 6.56
C ALA A 123 -17.65 10.37 5.80
N ASN A 124 -16.78 9.53 5.28
CA ASN A 124 -17.13 8.39 4.45
C ASN A 124 -16.86 7.03 5.10
N ASP A 125 -16.34 7.00 6.33
CA ASP A 125 -15.94 5.77 7.04
C ASP A 125 -14.99 4.88 6.21
N VAL A 126 -13.98 5.49 5.57
CA VAL A 126 -12.97 4.80 4.76
C VAL A 126 -11.57 5.02 5.28
N ALA A 127 -10.73 4.00 5.24
CA ALA A 127 -9.32 4.11 5.59
C ALA A 127 -8.54 4.81 4.48
N VAL A 128 -7.83 5.89 4.78
CA VAL A 128 -6.95 6.59 3.84
C VAL A 128 -5.50 6.30 4.17
N TRP A 129 -4.78 5.71 3.21
CA TRP A 129 -3.37 5.37 3.31
C TRP A 129 -2.55 6.21 2.35
N LEU A 130 -1.63 7.00 2.89
CA LEU A 130 -0.71 7.83 2.13
C LEU A 130 0.71 7.26 2.27
N ASN A 131 1.28 6.78 1.18
CA ASN A 131 2.72 6.51 1.13
C ASN A 131 3.46 7.82 0.90
N MET A 132 4.54 8.05 1.63
CA MET A 132 5.32 9.28 1.57
C MET A 132 6.82 8.96 1.59
N HIS A 133 7.58 9.66 0.77
CA HIS A 133 9.04 9.56 0.82
C HIS A 133 9.59 10.42 1.96
N ALA A 134 10.64 9.92 2.59
CA ALA A 134 11.40 10.71 3.54
C ALA A 134 12.21 11.79 2.81
N VAL A 135 12.38 12.94 3.45
CA VAL A 135 13.23 14.02 2.93
C VAL A 135 14.69 13.55 2.82
N THR A 136 15.42 14.10 1.85
CA THR A 136 16.80 13.69 1.55
C THR A 136 17.73 13.78 2.77
N GLU A 137 17.53 14.77 3.64
CA GLU A 137 18.33 14.95 4.86
C GLU A 137 18.23 13.75 5.81
N ALA A 138 17.05 13.17 5.96
CA ALA A 138 16.84 11.99 6.79
C ALA A 138 17.65 10.78 6.29
N GLN A 139 17.81 10.64 4.98
CA GLN A 139 18.56 9.54 4.37
C GLN A 139 20.08 9.62 4.62
N ARG A 140 20.59 10.80 5.00
CA ARG A 140 22.01 11.02 5.31
C ARG A 140 22.39 10.63 6.73
N ARG A 141 21.42 10.49 7.64
CA ARG A 141 21.70 10.09 9.01
C ARG A 141 22.13 8.64 9.07
N LYS A 142 23.23 8.39 9.76
CA LYS A 142 23.81 7.06 9.93
C LYS A 142 23.80 6.64 11.39
N GLY A 143 23.56 5.36 11.61
CA GLY A 143 23.68 4.72 12.90
C GLY A 143 25.13 4.39 13.27
N PRO A 144 25.34 3.81 14.46
CA PRO A 144 26.66 3.34 14.90
C PRO A 144 27.28 2.30 13.96
N ASP A 145 26.45 1.57 13.21
CA ASP A 145 26.86 0.59 12.20
C ASP A 145 27.29 1.25 10.86
N GLY A 146 27.27 2.58 10.77
CA GLY A 146 27.57 3.34 9.55
C GLY A 146 26.53 3.27 8.45
N LEU A 147 25.40 2.58 8.69
CA LEU A 147 24.29 2.44 7.76
C LEU A 147 23.23 3.52 8.01
N PRO A 148 22.44 3.88 6.99
CA PRO A 148 21.31 4.79 7.16
C PRO A 148 20.36 4.28 8.25
N VAL A 149 19.91 5.18 9.12
CA VAL A 149 18.87 4.87 10.13
C VAL A 149 17.48 5.01 9.52
N ALA A 150 16.52 4.29 10.09
CA ALA A 150 15.12 4.41 9.69
C ALA A 150 14.62 5.85 9.89
N PRO A 151 13.97 6.48 8.90
CA PRO A 151 13.38 7.80 9.05
C PRO A 151 12.40 7.88 10.22
N TYR A 152 12.40 9.02 10.90
CA TYR A 152 11.35 9.34 11.86
C TYR A 152 10.08 9.82 11.14
N ALA A 153 8.98 9.93 11.88
CA ALA A 153 7.72 10.38 11.30
C ALA A 153 7.80 11.81 10.76
N GLU A 154 8.56 12.67 11.43
CA GLU A 154 8.77 14.06 11.07
C GLU A 154 9.64 14.26 9.82
N ASP A 155 10.32 13.21 9.38
CA ASP A 155 11.20 13.26 8.20
C ASP A 155 10.43 13.17 6.87
N THR A 156 9.12 13.09 6.88
CA THR A 156 8.32 13.13 5.66
C THR A 156 8.18 14.55 5.12
N GLU A 157 7.97 14.70 3.83
CA GLU A 157 7.57 15.98 3.23
C GLU A 157 6.27 16.48 3.89
N GLY A 158 6.22 17.75 4.26
CA GLY A 158 5.13 18.30 5.08
C GLY A 158 5.24 17.95 6.58
N GLY A 159 6.14 17.05 6.95
CA GLY A 159 6.57 16.78 8.32
C GLY A 159 5.42 16.57 9.32
N GLY A 160 5.48 17.29 10.45
CA GLY A 160 4.49 17.19 11.52
C GLY A 160 3.04 17.44 11.11
N LYS A 161 2.78 18.04 9.93
CA LYS A 161 1.40 18.26 9.44
C LYS A 161 0.64 16.96 9.24
N PHE A 162 1.27 16.00 8.56
CA PHE A 162 0.71 14.67 8.35
C PHE A 162 0.74 13.83 9.62
N VAL A 163 1.86 13.86 10.34
CA VAL A 163 2.00 13.09 11.60
C VAL A 163 0.91 13.46 12.60
N ASN A 164 0.62 14.76 12.76
CA ASN A 164 -0.37 15.22 13.72
C ASN A 164 -1.79 14.76 13.37
N ARG A 165 -2.09 14.59 12.09
CA ARG A 165 -3.43 14.19 11.61
C ARG A 165 -3.58 12.69 11.44
N ALA A 166 -2.51 11.97 11.19
CA ALA A 166 -2.56 10.52 11.03
C ALA A 166 -2.98 9.83 12.34
N ASP A 167 -3.83 8.83 12.24
CA ASP A 167 -4.18 7.95 13.37
C ASP A 167 -3.06 6.94 13.63
N CYS A 168 -2.43 6.47 12.57
CA CYS A 168 -1.26 5.59 12.63
C CYS A 168 -0.17 6.10 11.69
N PHE A 169 1.09 6.03 12.10
CA PHE A 169 2.24 6.33 11.26
C PHE A 169 3.25 5.21 11.32
N MET A 170 3.65 4.73 10.14
CA MET A 170 4.61 3.62 10.01
C MET A 170 5.74 4.00 9.08
N THR A 171 6.96 3.60 9.42
CA THR A 171 8.13 3.73 8.55
C THR A 171 8.56 2.34 8.10
N ILE A 172 8.70 2.17 6.77
CA ILE A 172 9.31 0.96 6.19
C ILE A 172 10.74 1.30 5.82
N HIS A 173 11.69 0.55 6.36
CA HIS A 173 13.12 0.78 6.14
C HIS A 173 13.84 -0.49 5.71
N ARG A 174 14.87 -0.34 4.87
CA ARG A 174 15.76 -1.43 4.48
C ARG A 174 17.20 -0.94 4.45
N LYS A 175 18.09 -1.66 5.13
CA LYS A 175 19.53 -1.40 5.11
C LYS A 175 20.17 -2.00 3.86
N VAL A 176 19.78 -1.52 2.68
CA VAL A 176 20.21 -2.07 1.38
C VAL A 176 21.72 -2.02 1.13
N GLN A 177 22.45 -1.17 1.87
CA GLN A 177 23.90 -1.03 1.81
C GLN A 177 24.64 -1.91 2.81
N ALA A 178 23.93 -2.69 3.64
CA ALA A 178 24.57 -3.58 4.60
C ALA A 178 25.46 -4.61 3.88
N MET A 179 26.66 -4.84 4.43
CA MET A 179 27.56 -5.90 3.92
C MET A 179 26.97 -7.28 4.21
N ASP A 180 26.36 -7.43 5.37
CA ASP A 180 25.65 -8.65 5.75
C ASP A 180 24.38 -8.83 4.88
N HIS A 181 24.36 -9.97 4.18
CA HIS A 181 23.29 -10.31 3.25
C HIS A 181 21.94 -10.56 3.96
N ASP A 182 21.95 -11.07 5.17
CA ASP A 182 20.72 -11.33 5.92
C ASP A 182 20.11 -10.03 6.44
N ILE A 183 20.93 -9.09 6.89
CA ILE A 183 20.46 -7.74 7.24
C ILE A 183 19.88 -7.01 6.01
N ARG A 184 20.56 -7.11 4.86
CA ARG A 184 20.13 -6.45 3.61
C ARG A 184 18.78 -6.92 3.09
N LYS A 185 18.38 -8.16 3.38
CA LYS A 185 17.09 -8.74 2.97
C LYS A 185 15.91 -8.29 3.84
N LEU A 186 16.18 -7.84 5.05
CA LEU A 186 15.12 -7.49 5.98
C LEU A 186 14.45 -6.16 5.58
N SER A 187 13.14 -6.15 5.68
CA SER A 187 12.32 -4.94 5.67
C SER A 187 11.86 -4.69 7.11
N GLU A 188 12.34 -3.60 7.68
CA GLU A 188 12.00 -3.16 9.03
C GLU A 188 10.71 -2.33 8.95
N LEU A 189 9.70 -2.70 9.73
CA LEU A 189 8.47 -1.95 9.92
C LEU A 189 8.49 -1.32 11.31
N HIS A 190 8.65 -0.01 11.34
CA HIS A 190 8.61 0.77 12.57
C HIS A 190 7.24 1.44 12.70
N VAL A 191 6.45 1.02 13.67
CA VAL A 191 5.20 1.71 14.02
C VAL A 191 5.57 2.90 14.90
N ARG A 192 5.49 4.11 14.34
CA ARG A 192 5.97 5.35 14.98
C ARG A 192 4.90 6.04 15.80
N LYS A 193 3.64 5.90 15.40
CA LYS A 193 2.49 6.50 16.06
C LYS A 193 1.28 5.59 15.95
N VAL A 194 0.57 5.48 17.06
CA VAL A 194 -0.81 4.94 17.12
C VAL A 194 -1.61 5.89 18.01
N ARG A 195 -2.71 6.42 17.50
CA ARG A 195 -3.55 7.36 18.26
C ARG A 195 -4.39 6.65 19.32
N GLU A 196 -5.01 5.54 18.92
CA GLU A 196 -5.86 4.73 19.80
C GLU A 196 -5.17 3.40 20.07
N VAL A 197 -4.43 3.33 21.18
CA VAL A 197 -3.63 2.17 21.55
C VAL A 197 -4.50 0.95 21.85
N GLU A 198 -5.70 1.16 22.39
CA GLU A 198 -6.62 0.07 22.76
C GLU A 198 -7.10 -0.74 21.55
N THR A 199 -7.28 -0.10 20.40
CA THR A 199 -7.76 -0.75 19.17
C THR A 199 -6.66 -0.95 18.13
N GLY A 200 -5.68 -0.06 18.08
CA GLY A 200 -4.61 -0.02 17.07
C GLY A 200 -3.30 -0.67 17.51
N GLY A 201 -3.17 -1.07 18.78
CA GLY A 201 -1.92 -1.59 19.35
C GLY A 201 -0.93 -0.49 19.75
N SER A 202 0.31 -0.85 20.00
CA SER A 202 1.35 0.07 20.49
C SER A 202 2.41 0.36 19.43
N PRO A 203 3.06 1.54 19.48
CA PRO A 203 4.27 1.80 18.70
C PRO A 203 5.36 0.77 18.99
N THR A 204 6.18 0.46 17.99
CA THR A 204 7.35 -0.40 18.18
C THR A 204 8.46 0.35 18.91
N PRO A 205 9.29 -0.33 19.71
CA PRO A 205 10.53 0.25 20.21
C PRO A 205 11.42 0.72 19.04
N LEU A 206 12.24 1.74 19.27
CA LEU A 206 13.11 2.30 18.21
C LEU A 206 14.11 1.25 17.68
N GLU A 207 14.64 0.42 18.58
CA GLU A 207 15.68 -0.57 18.27
C GLU A 207 15.13 -1.96 17.96
N ASP A 208 13.81 -2.17 18.11
CA ASP A 208 13.16 -3.46 17.86
C ASP A 208 11.95 -3.31 16.90
N PRO A 209 12.21 -3.02 15.62
CA PRO A 209 11.18 -2.96 14.61
C PRO A 209 10.64 -4.35 14.27
N TYR A 210 9.43 -4.40 13.74
CA TYR A 210 8.90 -5.63 13.19
C TYR A 210 9.58 -5.97 11.86
N CYS A 211 10.34 -7.07 11.82
CA CYS A 211 11.12 -7.43 10.65
C CYS A 211 10.42 -8.45 9.76
N LEU A 212 10.39 -8.14 8.48
CA LEU A 212 9.84 -8.98 7.43
C LEU A 212 10.91 -9.26 6.38
N GLN A 213 10.86 -10.42 5.77
CA GLN A 213 11.68 -10.80 4.63
C GLN A 213 10.79 -11.22 3.47
N MET A 214 11.05 -10.68 2.28
CA MET A 214 10.38 -11.16 1.08
C MET A 214 10.83 -12.58 0.77
N ASN A 215 9.90 -13.47 0.45
CA ASN A 215 10.23 -14.84 0.07
C ASN A 215 10.97 -14.90 -1.28
N LEU A 216 11.62 -16.02 -1.57
CA LEU A 216 12.43 -16.19 -2.79
C LEU A 216 11.60 -16.09 -4.08
N SER A 217 10.32 -16.43 -4.03
CA SER A 217 9.40 -16.29 -5.16
C SER A 217 8.91 -14.86 -5.38
N HIS A 218 9.18 -13.95 -4.45
CA HIS A 218 8.67 -12.57 -4.47
C HIS A 218 7.13 -12.46 -4.48
N THR A 219 6.47 -13.43 -3.85
CA THR A 219 5.00 -13.53 -3.79
C THR A 219 4.43 -13.32 -2.40
N GLY A 220 5.29 -13.05 -1.42
CA GLY A 220 4.88 -12.82 -0.04
C GLY A 220 6.04 -12.51 0.89
N PHE A 221 5.72 -12.37 2.17
CA PHE A 221 6.67 -12.06 3.22
C PHE A 221 6.63 -13.12 4.32
N THR A 222 7.78 -13.34 4.95
CA THR A 222 7.94 -14.12 6.16
C THR A 222 8.47 -13.24 7.29
N ASN A 223 8.19 -13.61 8.54
CA ASN A 223 8.83 -13.00 9.71
C ASN A 223 10.24 -13.59 9.91
N ARG A 224 10.96 -13.14 10.95
CA ARG A 224 12.30 -13.65 11.30
C ARG A 224 12.34 -15.15 11.62
N LEU A 225 11.20 -15.75 12.00
CA LEU A 225 11.09 -17.18 12.29
C LEU A 225 10.76 -18.01 11.04
N GLY A 226 10.75 -17.40 9.85
CA GLY A 226 10.38 -18.06 8.60
C GLY A 226 8.87 -18.31 8.46
N GLN A 227 8.06 -17.85 9.40
CA GLN A 227 6.61 -18.01 9.32
C GLN A 227 6.03 -17.01 8.33
N ARG A 228 5.04 -17.44 7.56
CA ARG A 228 4.36 -16.59 6.59
C ARG A 228 3.69 -15.40 7.29
N ALA A 229 4.04 -14.19 6.87
CA ALA A 229 3.45 -12.95 7.36
C ALA A 229 2.19 -12.53 6.59
N MET A 230 1.80 -13.29 5.57
CA MET A 230 0.60 -13.08 4.79
C MET A 230 -0.44 -14.16 5.08
N PHE A 231 -1.71 -13.84 4.87
CA PHE A 231 -2.77 -14.83 4.96
C PHE A 231 -2.60 -15.93 3.90
N LYS A 232 -3.28 -17.06 4.11
CA LYS A 232 -3.25 -18.17 3.15
C LYS A 232 -3.68 -17.67 1.77
N PRO A 233 -3.06 -18.20 0.69
CA PRO A 233 -3.48 -17.88 -0.66
C PRO A 233 -4.97 -18.17 -0.87
N ILE A 234 -5.58 -17.47 -1.79
CA ILE A 234 -6.95 -17.71 -2.18
C ILE A 234 -6.99 -19.06 -2.92
N THR A 235 -7.81 -19.97 -2.43
CA THR A 235 -8.16 -21.20 -3.14
C THR A 235 -9.44 -20.97 -3.93
N PHE A 236 -9.32 -20.97 -5.24
CA PHE A 236 -10.49 -20.95 -6.09
C PHE A 236 -11.01 -22.39 -6.23
N LYS A 237 -12.30 -22.61 -5.95
CA LYS A 237 -12.93 -23.87 -6.31
C LYS A 237 -12.83 -24.02 -7.82
N GLU A 238 -12.25 -25.10 -8.31
CA GLU A 238 -12.38 -25.46 -9.72
C GLU A 238 -13.88 -25.52 -10.01
N SER A 239 -14.36 -24.65 -10.89
CA SER A 239 -15.68 -24.84 -11.47
C SER A 239 -15.60 -26.16 -12.21
N THR A 240 -16.31 -27.15 -11.75
CA THR A 240 -16.56 -28.37 -12.49
C THR A 240 -17.02 -27.93 -13.87
N GLN A 241 -16.16 -28.05 -14.87
CA GLN A 241 -16.56 -27.80 -16.26
C GLN A 241 -17.68 -28.78 -16.51
N MET A 242 -18.91 -28.28 -16.66
CA MET A 242 -19.92 -29.09 -17.32
C MET A 242 -19.33 -29.50 -18.67
N PRO A 243 -19.30 -30.77 -18.99
CA PRO A 243 -18.83 -31.22 -20.30
C PRO A 243 -19.66 -30.45 -21.35
N ILE A 244 -18.96 -29.76 -22.25
CA ILE A 244 -19.59 -29.12 -23.40
C ILE A 244 -20.25 -30.28 -24.15
N ASN A 245 -21.57 -30.29 -24.07
CA ASN A 245 -22.37 -31.29 -24.81
C ASN A 245 -22.27 -30.93 -26.30
N MET A 246 -21.39 -31.63 -27.02
CA MET A 246 -21.16 -31.44 -28.45
C MET A 246 -22.28 -32.06 -29.33
N SER A 247 -23.50 -32.15 -28.83
CA SER A 247 -24.61 -32.77 -29.57
C SER A 247 -25.37 -31.82 -30.48
N PHE A 248 -24.82 -30.65 -30.84
CA PHE A 248 -25.46 -29.72 -31.80
C PHE A 248 -24.67 -29.51 -33.09
N LEU A 249 -23.84 -30.48 -33.50
CA LEU A 249 -23.25 -30.55 -34.85
C LEU A 249 -23.49 -31.91 -35.46
N SER A 250 -24.74 -32.17 -35.78
CA SER A 250 -25.14 -33.22 -36.75
C SER A 250 -26.35 -32.68 -37.51
#